data_20e59bcabfebf149eb6af31ce173ece2
#
_entry.id   20e59bcabfebf149eb6af31ce173ece2
#
_cell.length_a   1.000
_cell.length_b   1.000
_cell.length_c   1.000
_cell.angle_alpha   90.00
_cell.angle_beta   90.00
_cell.angle_gamma   90.00
#
_symmetry.space_group_name_H-M   'P 1'
#
loop_
_entity.id
_entity.type
_entity.pdbx_description
1 polymer ?
#
loop_
_entity_poly.entity_id
_entity_poly.type
_entity_poly.pdbx_seq_one_letter_code
_entity_poly.pdbx_strand_id
1 'polypeptide(L)'
;MKSWKHLTFEQRKVISNGISHKYKLKEIAEALGYDPTSISKEVKRNREQITIGKNVTDCNKINRWPFVCTGCNKRYNNQCCFTKYKYDAKKAQDKAGINLVNSRKGIDITSEEFQKLDKIVKDGVNDKKSIYQITIENKDEIDKSVTTIYRYINKGYLTTKRMDLPYAITYKKRNHNKKYEYSENKKIDRTGH
;
A
#
# COMPACT_ATOMS: atom_id res chain seq x y z
N MET A 1 22.14 -15.36 7.42
CA MET A 1 21.48 -14.45 6.45
C MET A 1 21.05 -13.19 7.17
N LYS A 2 21.55 -12.00 6.78
CA LYS A 2 21.05 -10.71 7.34
C LYS A 2 19.65 -10.46 6.78
N SER A 3 18.63 -10.55 7.61
CA SER A 3 17.28 -10.23 7.19
C SER A 3 17.21 -8.72 6.88
N TRP A 4 16.76 -8.38 5.69
CA TRP A 4 16.52 -6.97 5.30
C TRP A 4 15.33 -6.45 6.09
N LYS A 5 15.60 -5.66 7.13
CA LYS A 5 14.56 -5.05 7.96
C LYS A 5 14.28 -3.65 7.44
N HIS A 6 13.01 -3.33 7.21
CA HIS A 6 12.59 -1.96 6.94
C HIS A 6 12.73 -1.12 8.20
N LEU A 7 13.07 0.16 8.03
CA LEU A 7 13.12 1.10 9.14
C LEU A 7 11.74 1.26 9.79
N THR A 8 11.68 1.19 11.11
CA THR A 8 10.47 1.44 11.89
C THR A 8 10.24 2.94 12.07
N PHE A 9 9.04 3.32 12.52
CA PHE A 9 8.73 4.71 12.83
C PHE A 9 9.64 5.30 13.91
N GLU A 10 9.93 4.52 14.97
CA GLU A 10 10.82 4.95 16.04
C GLU A 10 12.25 5.20 15.53
N GLN A 11 12.75 4.34 14.66
CA GLN A 11 14.06 4.52 14.03
C GLN A 11 14.10 5.79 13.15
N ARG A 12 13.00 6.10 12.44
CA ARG A 12 12.86 7.35 11.68
C ARG A 12 12.83 8.59 12.58
N LYS A 13 12.22 8.49 13.77
CA LYS A 13 12.30 9.56 14.77
C LYS A 13 13.74 9.80 15.24
N VAL A 14 14.50 8.73 15.49
CA VAL A 14 15.92 8.85 15.86
C VAL A 14 16.71 9.56 14.76
N ILE A 15 16.49 9.21 13.49
CA ILE A 15 17.11 9.90 12.35
C ILE A 15 16.74 11.38 12.34
N SER A 16 15.45 11.72 12.47
CA SER A 16 14.96 13.10 12.48
C SER A 16 15.58 13.93 13.62
N ASN A 17 15.65 13.36 14.82
CA ASN A 17 16.26 13.99 15.99
C ASN A 17 17.77 14.16 15.80
N GLY A 18 18.46 13.14 15.30
CA GLY A 18 19.89 13.21 15.02
C GLY A 18 20.25 14.31 14.00
N ILE A 19 19.43 14.47 12.96
CA ILE A 19 19.57 15.56 11.98
C ILE A 19 19.37 16.93 12.67
N SER A 20 18.39 17.06 13.54
CA SER A 20 18.10 18.30 14.27
C SER A 20 19.24 18.70 15.21
N HIS A 21 19.88 17.74 15.85
CA HIS A 21 21.03 17.93 16.74
C HIS A 21 22.37 17.96 16.00
N LYS A 22 22.36 17.92 14.65
CA LYS A 22 23.55 17.97 13.79
C LYS A 22 24.53 16.80 13.99
N TYR A 23 24.05 15.63 14.40
CA TYR A 23 24.88 14.43 14.53
C TYR A 23 25.42 14.00 13.16
N LYS A 24 26.59 13.38 13.17
CA LYS A 24 27.19 12.83 11.97
C LYS A 24 26.41 11.60 11.51
N LEU A 25 26.40 11.36 10.21
CA LEU A 25 25.74 10.20 9.61
C LEU A 25 26.16 8.88 10.26
N LYS A 26 27.45 8.74 10.56
CA LYS A 26 28.02 7.53 11.17
C LYS A 26 27.46 7.30 12.58
N GLU A 27 27.36 8.34 13.39
CA GLU A 27 26.84 8.26 14.77
C GLU A 27 25.38 7.79 14.79
N ILE A 28 24.54 8.32 13.88
CA ILE A 28 23.13 7.91 13.77
C ILE A 28 23.04 6.45 13.28
N ALA A 29 23.88 6.06 12.33
CA ALA A 29 23.89 4.72 11.78
C ALA A 29 24.34 3.68 12.83
N GLU A 30 25.37 3.99 13.62
CA GLU A 30 25.84 3.16 14.74
C GLU A 30 24.76 3.00 15.81
N ALA A 31 24.10 4.09 16.21
CA ALA A 31 23.01 4.06 17.20
C ALA A 31 21.83 3.18 16.76
N LEU A 32 21.59 3.08 15.46
CA LEU A 32 20.48 2.29 14.90
C LEU A 32 20.90 0.88 14.47
N GLY A 33 22.20 0.56 14.45
CA GLY A 33 22.72 -0.71 13.95
C GLY A 33 22.55 -0.91 12.43
N TYR A 34 22.54 0.20 11.67
CA TYR A 34 22.43 0.19 10.22
C TYR A 34 23.70 0.69 9.54
N ASP A 35 23.86 0.32 8.27
CA ASP A 35 24.91 0.90 7.44
C ASP A 35 24.63 2.39 7.15
N PRO A 36 25.66 3.28 7.22
CA PRO A 36 25.49 4.70 6.93
C PRO A 36 24.86 5.00 5.55
N THR A 37 25.13 4.15 4.55
CA THR A 37 24.55 4.32 3.21
C THR A 37 23.04 4.10 3.21
N SER A 38 22.53 3.21 4.08
CA SER A 38 21.09 2.96 4.25
C SER A 38 20.39 4.19 4.82
N ILE A 39 20.96 4.81 5.85
CA ILE A 39 20.43 6.04 6.45
C ILE A 39 20.50 7.21 5.44
N SER A 40 21.59 7.32 4.72
CA SER A 40 21.74 8.32 3.64
C SER A 40 20.66 8.19 2.57
N LYS A 41 20.40 6.94 2.11
CA LYS A 41 19.36 6.65 1.12
C LYS A 41 17.96 6.95 1.66
N GLU A 42 17.68 6.60 2.93
CA GLU A 42 16.42 6.89 3.59
C GLU A 42 16.12 8.39 3.58
N VAL A 43 17.07 9.20 4.06
CA VAL A 43 16.89 10.66 4.12
C VAL A 43 16.72 11.27 2.73
N LYS A 44 17.54 10.86 1.75
CA LYS A 44 17.43 11.36 0.36
C LYS A 44 16.09 11.03 -0.28
N ARG A 45 15.58 9.80 -0.08
CA ARG A 45 14.31 9.34 -0.69
C ARG A 45 13.08 10.00 -0.06
N ASN A 46 13.16 10.30 1.23
CA ASN A 46 12.02 10.75 2.03
C ASN A 46 12.10 12.22 2.44
N ARG A 47 13.13 12.97 1.97
CA ARG A 47 13.14 14.42 2.14
C ARG A 47 11.98 15.06 1.38
N GLU A 48 11.37 16.05 1.98
CA GLU A 48 10.28 16.82 1.41
C GLU A 48 10.71 18.23 1.03
N GLN A 49 10.14 18.69 -0.05
CA GLN A 49 10.25 20.08 -0.45
C GLN A 49 9.31 20.92 0.41
N ILE A 50 9.87 21.94 1.10
CA ILE A 50 9.11 22.87 1.94
C ILE A 50 8.69 24.10 1.13
N THR A 51 9.63 24.68 0.41
CA THR A 51 9.42 25.89 -0.41
C THR A 51 10.18 25.76 -1.71
N ILE A 52 9.59 26.27 -2.76
CA ILE A 52 10.24 26.37 -4.07
C ILE A 52 11.17 27.57 -4.04
N GLY A 53 12.42 27.36 -4.41
CA GLY A 53 13.40 28.46 -4.57
C GLY A 53 13.20 29.21 -5.88
N LYS A 54 13.72 30.45 -5.93
CA LYS A 54 13.75 31.23 -7.18
C LYS A 54 14.75 30.66 -8.20
N ASN A 55 15.78 29.98 -7.73
CA ASN A 55 16.80 29.34 -8.59
C ASN A 55 16.34 27.97 -9.04
N VAL A 56 16.49 27.70 -10.34
CA VAL A 56 16.16 26.42 -10.98
C VAL A 56 17.11 25.29 -10.52
N THR A 57 18.36 25.63 -10.15
CA THR A 57 19.36 24.66 -9.71
C THR A 57 19.27 24.38 -8.21
N ASP A 58 19.58 23.15 -7.84
CA ASP A 58 19.64 22.75 -6.43
C ASP A 58 20.87 23.35 -5.71
N CYS A 59 20.74 23.59 -4.42
CA CYS A 59 21.82 24.03 -3.57
C CYS A 59 22.91 22.94 -3.42
N ASN A 60 24.19 23.25 -3.68
CA ASN A 60 25.29 22.28 -3.55
C ASN A 60 25.39 21.64 -2.15
N LYS A 61 24.89 22.30 -1.11
CA LYS A 61 24.86 21.72 0.25
C LYS A 61 23.88 20.57 0.39
N ILE A 62 22.82 20.50 -0.46
CA ILE A 62 21.82 19.44 -0.39
C ILE A 62 22.35 18.08 -0.88
N ASN A 63 23.51 18.07 -1.54
CA ASN A 63 24.17 16.85 -2.02
C ASN A 63 25.07 16.21 -0.95
N ARG A 64 25.25 16.90 0.20
CA ARG A 64 26.03 16.42 1.36
C ARG A 64 25.10 16.19 2.54
N TRP A 65 25.58 15.36 3.49
CA TRP A 65 24.87 15.17 4.76
C TRP A 65 24.56 16.52 5.44
N PRO A 66 23.35 16.74 5.95
CA PRO A 66 22.22 15.81 6.13
C PRO A 66 21.23 15.75 4.96
N PHE A 67 21.58 16.21 3.76
CA PHE A 67 20.73 16.20 2.54
C PHE A 67 19.42 17.01 2.64
N VAL A 68 19.28 17.79 3.71
CA VAL A 68 18.14 18.65 4.03
C VAL A 68 18.62 19.99 4.56
N CYS A 69 17.75 20.98 4.59
CA CYS A 69 18.09 22.34 5.02
C CYS A 69 18.04 22.53 6.55
N THR A 70 17.84 21.47 7.33
CA THR A 70 17.85 21.53 8.80
C THR A 70 19.26 21.92 9.28
N GLY A 71 19.34 22.94 10.13
CA GLY A 71 20.64 23.46 10.64
C GLY A 71 21.41 24.35 9.65
N CYS A 72 20.85 24.70 8.51
CA CYS A 72 21.49 25.65 7.58
C CYS A 72 21.20 27.10 8.00
N ASN A 73 22.24 27.88 8.32
CA ASN A 73 22.09 29.27 8.79
C ASN A 73 21.40 30.19 7.76
N LYS A 74 21.64 29.99 6.46
CA LYS A 74 20.98 30.76 5.39
C LYS A 74 19.48 30.54 5.26
N ARG A 75 18.97 29.43 5.84
CA ARG A 75 17.53 29.10 5.81
C ARG A 75 16.67 30.12 6.56
N TYR A 76 17.19 30.61 7.70
CA TYR A 76 16.44 31.47 8.61
C TYR A 76 16.46 32.95 8.22
N ASN A 77 17.45 33.37 7.45
CA ASN A 77 17.68 34.80 7.14
C ASN A 77 17.11 35.23 5.78
N ASN A 78 16.17 34.51 5.20
CA ASN A 78 15.63 34.78 3.86
C ASN A 78 16.68 34.95 2.72
N GLN A 79 17.94 34.63 3.02
CA GLN A 79 19.06 34.75 2.08
C GLN A 79 19.21 33.57 1.13
N CYS A 80 18.39 32.52 1.32
CA CYS A 80 18.44 31.31 0.50
C CYS A 80 17.47 31.38 -0.66
N CYS A 81 17.99 31.45 -1.87
CA CYS A 81 17.22 31.47 -3.13
C CYS A 81 16.89 30.07 -3.65
N PHE A 82 17.42 29.01 -3.01
CA PHE A 82 17.25 27.63 -3.47
C PHE A 82 16.03 26.96 -2.86
N THR A 83 15.54 25.93 -3.51
CA THR A 83 14.50 25.04 -2.97
C THR A 83 14.92 24.46 -1.63
N LYS A 84 14.03 24.51 -0.65
CA LYS A 84 14.28 24.07 0.72
C LYS A 84 13.67 22.68 0.97
N TYR A 85 14.44 21.82 1.63
CA TYR A 85 14.05 20.45 1.97
C TYR A 85 14.12 20.21 3.48
N LYS A 86 13.22 19.36 3.99
CA LYS A 86 13.26 18.81 5.35
C LYS A 86 13.05 17.31 5.34
N TYR A 87 13.48 16.64 6.41
CA TYR A 87 13.12 15.26 6.69
C TYR A 87 12.09 15.22 7.82
N ASP A 88 10.99 14.52 7.60
CA ASP A 88 9.93 14.35 8.57
C ASP A 88 9.68 12.84 8.75
N ALA A 89 9.85 12.34 9.98
CA ALA A 89 9.75 10.93 10.29
C ALA A 89 8.34 10.35 10.03
N LYS A 90 7.27 11.13 10.32
CA LYS A 90 5.90 10.70 10.11
C LYS A 90 5.60 10.54 8.63
N LYS A 91 5.90 11.55 7.84
CA LYS A 91 5.68 11.52 6.39
C LYS A 91 6.55 10.47 5.69
N ALA A 92 7.78 10.25 6.16
CA ALA A 92 8.62 9.16 5.68
C ALA A 92 8.00 7.79 5.97
N GLN A 93 7.37 7.63 7.14
CA GLN A 93 6.65 6.40 7.49
C GLN A 93 5.41 6.21 6.62
N ASP A 94 4.61 7.24 6.43
CA ASP A 94 3.40 7.19 5.60
C ASP A 94 3.74 6.82 4.16
N LYS A 95 4.78 7.46 3.59
CA LYS A 95 5.30 7.15 2.25
C LYS A 95 5.81 5.72 2.14
N ALA A 96 6.51 5.21 3.15
CA ALA A 96 6.96 3.82 3.17
C ALA A 96 5.77 2.85 3.22
N GLY A 97 4.72 3.15 3.99
CA GLY A 97 3.48 2.38 4.03
C GLY A 97 2.78 2.35 2.67
N ILE A 98 2.63 3.51 2.03
CA ILE A 98 2.04 3.61 0.69
C ILE A 98 2.84 2.80 -0.33
N ASN A 99 4.18 2.92 -0.32
CA ASN A 99 5.04 2.17 -1.22
C ASN A 99 4.91 0.66 -1.00
N LEU A 100 4.84 0.21 0.25
CA LEU A 100 4.66 -1.20 0.60
C LEU A 100 3.30 -1.73 0.12
N VAL A 101 2.23 -0.95 0.27
CA VAL A 101 0.90 -1.31 -0.24
C VAL A 101 0.90 -1.32 -1.77
N ASN A 102 1.50 -0.32 -2.41
CA ASN A 102 1.56 -0.22 -3.87
C ASN A 102 2.40 -1.32 -4.51
N SER A 103 3.51 -1.73 -3.88
CA SER A 103 4.33 -2.84 -4.35
C SER A 103 3.62 -4.20 -4.30
N ARG A 104 2.57 -4.31 -3.48
CA ARG A 104 1.71 -5.50 -3.37
C ARG A 104 0.45 -5.41 -4.22
N LYS A 105 0.20 -4.26 -4.86
CA LYS A 105 -0.90 -4.10 -5.81
C LYS A 105 -0.51 -4.72 -7.15
N GLY A 106 -1.49 -5.33 -7.77
CA GLY A 106 -1.28 -5.91 -9.09
C GLY A 106 -1.30 -7.43 -9.05
N ILE A 107 -0.89 -7.99 -10.15
CA ILE A 107 -0.89 -9.42 -10.44
C ILE A 107 0.56 -9.87 -10.56
N ASP A 108 0.94 -10.84 -9.75
CA ASP A 108 2.26 -11.48 -9.83
C ASP A 108 2.25 -12.58 -10.89
N ILE A 109 2.17 -12.15 -12.16
CA ILE A 109 2.09 -13.03 -13.32
C ILE A 109 2.53 -12.22 -14.56
N THR A 110 3.17 -12.87 -15.52
CA THR A 110 3.54 -12.23 -16.79
C THR A 110 2.32 -11.97 -17.67
N SER A 111 2.44 -11.04 -18.62
CA SER A 111 1.32 -10.71 -19.52
C SER A 111 0.83 -11.91 -20.34
N GLU A 112 1.76 -12.77 -20.77
CA GLU A 112 1.44 -13.95 -21.57
C GLU A 112 0.73 -15.02 -20.74
N GLU A 113 1.23 -15.30 -19.56
CA GLU A 113 0.60 -16.23 -18.60
C GLU A 113 -0.77 -15.73 -18.17
N PHE A 114 -0.91 -14.42 -18.01
CA PHE A 114 -2.19 -13.80 -17.66
C PHE A 114 -3.24 -14.00 -18.76
N GLN A 115 -2.86 -13.79 -20.03
CA GLN A 115 -3.77 -14.02 -21.16
C GLN A 115 -4.18 -15.49 -21.28
N LYS A 116 -3.26 -16.43 -21.05
CA LYS A 116 -3.56 -17.85 -21.01
C LYS A 116 -4.53 -18.18 -19.88
N LEU A 117 -4.26 -17.68 -18.66
CA LEU A 117 -5.15 -17.87 -17.51
C LEU A 117 -6.56 -17.33 -17.77
N ASP A 118 -6.67 -16.11 -18.32
CA ASP A 118 -7.95 -15.50 -18.63
C ASP A 118 -8.76 -16.33 -19.65
N LYS A 119 -8.09 -16.83 -20.68
CA LYS A 119 -8.72 -17.70 -21.68
C LYS A 119 -9.21 -19.01 -21.06
N ILE A 120 -8.36 -19.72 -20.30
CA ILE A 120 -8.72 -21.00 -19.67
C ILE A 120 -9.91 -20.81 -18.71
N VAL A 121 -9.87 -19.74 -17.88
CA VAL A 121 -10.95 -19.44 -16.94
C VAL A 121 -12.23 -19.12 -17.67
N LYS A 122 -12.19 -18.32 -18.73
CA LYS A 122 -13.34 -17.94 -19.54
C LYS A 122 -13.98 -19.16 -20.21
N ASP A 123 -13.17 -19.99 -20.85
CA ASP A 123 -13.65 -21.19 -21.56
C ASP A 123 -14.28 -22.19 -20.56
N GLY A 124 -13.62 -22.44 -19.41
CA GLY A 124 -14.15 -23.32 -18.39
C GLY A 124 -15.45 -22.82 -17.74
N VAL A 125 -15.59 -21.51 -17.54
CA VAL A 125 -16.84 -20.91 -17.02
C VAL A 125 -17.98 -21.01 -18.06
N ASN A 126 -17.69 -20.84 -19.34
CA ASN A 126 -18.67 -21.05 -20.42
C ASN A 126 -19.16 -22.52 -20.43
N ASP A 127 -18.28 -23.48 -20.14
CA ASP A 127 -18.60 -24.89 -19.96
C ASP A 127 -19.33 -25.20 -18.63
N LYS A 128 -19.73 -24.15 -17.87
CA LYS A 128 -20.39 -24.25 -16.56
C LYS A 128 -19.58 -24.97 -15.49
N LYS A 129 -18.25 -25.05 -15.63
CA LYS A 129 -17.36 -25.63 -14.65
C LYS A 129 -17.10 -24.64 -13.49
N SER A 130 -16.91 -25.16 -12.29
CA SER A 130 -16.47 -24.36 -11.15
C SER A 130 -15.00 -23.98 -11.30
N ILE A 131 -14.56 -22.87 -10.67
CA ILE A 131 -13.16 -22.46 -10.67
C ILE A 131 -12.25 -23.54 -10.09
N TYR A 132 -12.74 -24.30 -9.10
CA TYR A 132 -12.02 -25.44 -8.54
C TYR A 132 -11.77 -26.54 -9.59
N GLN A 133 -12.79 -26.93 -10.37
CA GLN A 133 -12.64 -27.92 -11.44
C GLN A 133 -11.69 -27.44 -12.54
N ILE A 134 -11.83 -26.17 -12.97
CA ILE A 134 -10.94 -25.57 -13.97
C ILE A 134 -9.49 -25.61 -13.51
N THR A 135 -9.23 -25.31 -12.23
CA THR A 135 -7.87 -25.31 -11.66
C THR A 135 -7.29 -26.72 -11.57
N ILE A 136 -8.08 -27.74 -11.27
CA ILE A 136 -7.62 -29.13 -11.21
C ILE A 136 -7.34 -29.67 -12.60
N GLU A 137 -8.24 -29.45 -13.55
CA GLU A 137 -8.10 -29.94 -14.93
C GLU A 137 -6.89 -29.31 -15.66
N ASN A 138 -6.57 -28.06 -15.32
CA ASN A 138 -5.44 -27.33 -15.96
C ASN A 138 -4.30 -27.05 -14.98
N LYS A 139 -4.03 -27.99 -14.07
CA LYS A 139 -3.01 -27.80 -13.01
C LYS A 139 -1.61 -27.54 -13.57
N ASP A 140 -1.28 -28.09 -14.72
CA ASP A 140 0.03 -27.95 -15.36
C ASP A 140 0.19 -26.56 -16.04
N GLU A 141 -0.93 -25.92 -16.39
CA GLU A 141 -0.94 -24.61 -17.05
C GLU A 141 -1.24 -23.46 -16.09
N ILE A 142 -1.93 -23.75 -14.98
CA ILE A 142 -2.34 -22.75 -13.97
C ILE A 142 -1.51 -22.94 -12.70
N ASP A 143 -0.51 -22.09 -12.50
CA ASP A 143 0.29 -22.01 -11.26
C ASP A 143 -0.38 -21.21 -10.14
N LYS A 144 -1.64 -20.85 -10.27
CA LYS A 144 -2.34 -20.02 -9.27
C LYS A 144 -3.40 -20.82 -8.52
N SER A 145 -3.47 -20.57 -7.21
CA SER A 145 -4.49 -21.20 -6.36
C SER A 145 -5.90 -20.70 -6.72
N VAL A 146 -6.89 -21.55 -6.45
CA VAL A 146 -8.33 -21.24 -6.60
C VAL A 146 -8.71 -19.90 -5.95
N THR A 147 -8.21 -19.66 -4.73
CA THR A 147 -8.43 -18.41 -3.99
C THR A 147 -7.86 -17.19 -4.72
N THR A 148 -6.71 -17.36 -5.39
CA THR A 148 -6.09 -16.28 -6.16
C THR A 148 -6.93 -15.95 -7.40
N ILE A 149 -7.46 -16.96 -8.09
CA ILE A 149 -8.31 -16.76 -9.27
C ILE A 149 -9.60 -16.04 -8.87
N TYR A 150 -10.27 -16.46 -7.80
CA TYR A 150 -11.43 -15.73 -7.26
C TYR A 150 -11.10 -14.28 -6.90
N ARG A 151 -9.92 -14.01 -6.34
CA ARG A 151 -9.46 -12.65 -6.06
C ARG A 151 -9.30 -11.83 -7.34
N TYR A 152 -8.80 -12.42 -8.41
CA TYR A 152 -8.65 -11.75 -9.71
C TYR A 152 -10.00 -11.43 -10.34
N ILE A 153 -10.94 -12.35 -10.28
CA ILE A 153 -12.33 -12.17 -10.74
C ILE A 153 -13.00 -11.04 -9.94
N ASN A 154 -12.93 -11.08 -8.60
CA ASN A 154 -13.55 -10.08 -7.72
C ASN A 154 -12.94 -8.67 -7.88
N LYS A 155 -11.68 -8.57 -8.27
CA LYS A 155 -11.01 -7.28 -8.56
C LYS A 155 -11.21 -6.81 -10.01
N GLY A 156 -11.89 -7.60 -10.83
CA GLY A 156 -12.13 -7.27 -12.24
C GLY A 156 -10.89 -7.31 -13.12
N TYR A 157 -9.87 -8.11 -12.74
CA TYR A 157 -8.68 -8.27 -13.56
C TYR A 157 -8.93 -9.20 -14.75
N LEU A 158 -9.71 -10.27 -14.56
CA LEU A 158 -10.09 -11.21 -15.60
C LEU A 158 -11.33 -10.69 -16.37
N THR A 159 -11.51 -11.15 -17.60
CA THR A 159 -12.71 -10.87 -18.41
C THR A 159 -13.96 -11.49 -17.81
N THR A 160 -13.83 -12.66 -17.18
CA THR A 160 -14.88 -13.33 -16.41
C THR A 160 -15.28 -12.55 -15.18
N LYS A 161 -16.56 -12.25 -15.04
CA LYS A 161 -17.12 -11.54 -13.88
C LYS A 161 -17.67 -12.52 -12.85
N ARG A 162 -17.85 -12.06 -11.62
CA ARG A 162 -18.44 -12.87 -10.55
C ARG A 162 -19.83 -13.38 -10.89
N MET A 163 -20.60 -12.64 -11.69
CA MET A 163 -21.96 -13.02 -12.09
C MET A 163 -21.98 -14.18 -13.11
N ASP A 164 -20.88 -14.39 -13.82
CA ASP A 164 -20.77 -15.46 -14.83
C ASP A 164 -20.50 -16.83 -14.20
N LEU A 165 -20.15 -16.85 -12.91
CA LEU A 165 -19.83 -18.09 -12.20
C LEU A 165 -21.08 -18.93 -11.91
N PRO A 166 -21.05 -20.26 -12.10
CA PRO A 166 -22.23 -21.14 -12.00
C PRO A 166 -22.97 -21.10 -10.66
N TYR A 167 -22.28 -20.72 -9.57
CA TYR A 167 -22.84 -20.70 -8.22
C TYR A 167 -22.68 -19.35 -7.52
N ALA A 168 -22.60 -18.27 -8.29
CA ALA A 168 -22.33 -16.92 -7.76
C ALA A 168 -23.42 -16.40 -6.82
N ILE A 169 -24.67 -16.88 -6.99
CA ILE A 169 -25.83 -16.41 -6.24
C ILE A 169 -26.54 -17.62 -5.61
N THR A 170 -26.28 -17.86 -4.33
CA THR A 170 -27.08 -18.77 -3.52
C THR A 170 -28.12 -17.97 -2.75
N TYR A 171 -29.37 -18.08 -3.12
CA TYR A 171 -30.46 -17.55 -2.32
C TYR A 171 -30.58 -18.37 -1.03
N LYS A 172 -30.54 -17.73 0.13
CA LYS A 172 -30.92 -18.38 1.39
C LYS A 172 -32.37 -18.85 1.22
N LYS A 173 -32.60 -20.17 1.39
CA LYS A 173 -33.97 -20.70 1.43
C LYS A 173 -34.72 -19.89 2.51
N ARG A 174 -35.88 -19.30 2.12
CA ARG A 174 -36.75 -18.64 3.09
C ARG A 174 -37.17 -19.71 4.10
N ASN A 175 -36.91 -19.45 5.39
CA ASN A 175 -37.44 -20.28 6.47
C ASN A 175 -38.95 -20.03 6.53
N HIS A 176 -39.74 -20.88 5.89
CA HIS A 176 -41.22 -20.81 5.91
C HIS A 176 -41.80 -21.04 7.33
N ASN A 177 -40.98 -21.47 8.30
CA ASN A 177 -41.43 -21.82 9.64
C ASN A 177 -41.29 -20.71 10.70
N LYS A 178 -40.86 -19.51 10.34
CA LYS A 178 -41.07 -18.38 11.22
C LYS A 178 -42.47 -17.87 11.02
N LYS A 179 -43.43 -18.43 11.82
CA LYS A 179 -44.69 -17.73 12.10
C LYS A 179 -44.25 -16.36 12.67
N TYR A 180 -44.54 -15.31 11.93
CA TYR A 180 -44.46 -13.97 12.50
C TYR A 180 -45.54 -13.90 13.54
N GLU A 181 -45.21 -14.02 14.78
CA GLU A 181 -46.04 -13.53 15.88
C GLU A 181 -46.13 -12.03 15.64
N TYR A 182 -47.31 -11.60 15.18
CA TYR A 182 -47.65 -10.20 15.18
C TYR A 182 -47.64 -9.77 16.65
N SER A 183 -46.56 -9.11 17.08
CA SER A 183 -46.61 -8.33 18.30
C SER A 183 -47.69 -7.30 18.07
N GLU A 184 -48.79 -7.41 18.83
CA GLU A 184 -49.81 -6.39 18.87
C GLU A 184 -49.11 -5.05 19.04
N ASN A 185 -49.15 -4.24 17.98
CA ASN A 185 -48.64 -2.89 18.07
C ASN A 185 -49.38 -2.20 19.21
N LYS A 186 -48.68 -1.92 20.30
CA LYS A 186 -49.15 -0.98 21.33
C LYS A 186 -49.54 0.28 20.57
N LYS A 187 -50.86 0.53 20.48
CA LYS A 187 -51.39 1.78 19.99
C LYS A 187 -50.73 2.88 20.79
N ILE A 188 -49.81 3.60 20.14
CA ILE A 188 -49.26 4.81 20.74
C ILE A 188 -50.39 5.80 20.71
N ASP A 189 -50.95 6.07 21.87
CA ASP A 189 -51.94 7.10 22.06
C ASP A 189 -51.36 8.45 21.61
N ARG A 190 -51.86 8.94 20.47
CA ARG A 190 -51.48 10.25 19.94
C ARG A 190 -52.37 11.40 20.49
N THR A 191 -52.93 11.21 21.64
CA THR A 191 -53.64 12.26 22.36
C THR A 191 -52.75 12.82 23.45
N GLY A 192 -51.89 13.73 23.11
CA GLY A 192 -51.11 14.54 24.02
C GLY A 192 -50.91 15.91 23.42
N HIS A 193 -51.58 16.89 23.99
CA HIS A 193 -51.48 18.32 23.70
C HIS A 193 -50.04 18.81 23.72
#